data_6648b47dc84677034e9e71b3ba32c042
#
_entry.id   6648b47dc84677034e9e71b3ba32c042
#
_cell.length_a   1.000
_cell.length_b   1.000
_cell.length_c   1.000
_cell.angle_alpha   90.00
_cell.angle_beta   90.00
_cell.angle_gamma   90.00
#
_symmetry.space_group_name_H-M   'P 1'
#
loop_
_entity.id
_entity.type
_entity.pdbx_description
1 polymer ?
#
loop_
_entity_poly.entity_id
_entity_poly.type
_entity_poly.pdbx_seq_one_letter_code
_entity_poly.pdbx_strand_id
1 'polypeptide(L)'
;MQGGAGPSGPVRPAIHYSPAATWLNDPNGLIFHNSLWHLYYQTNPRGLTWGNMSWGHATSPDLAHWTEHETAISLDESEEIFSGSMVCDETGSAGFGAGALVAIYTSHRGTPDVGVHQTQALAWSTDGGFTFHKFAGNPVLDRDSADFRDPKVFRHGDRWLMVAVEAVENVVVLYASDDLREWELLSEFRDPAAAAPTWECPDLFPLFDADGTTVWVLILSVNPEALTGGSGT
;
A
#
# COMPACT_ATOMS: atom_id res chain seq x y z
N MET A 1 11.24 -21.04 46.71
CA MET A 1 10.51 -20.96 45.41
C MET A 1 11.08 -19.75 44.66
N GLN A 2 11.97 -19.99 43.70
CA GLN A 2 12.53 -18.93 42.88
C GLN A 2 11.54 -18.67 41.74
N GLY A 3 10.93 -17.47 41.72
CA GLY A 3 10.12 -17.00 40.63
C GLY A 3 11.00 -16.78 39.41
N GLY A 4 10.87 -17.61 38.37
CA GLY A 4 11.49 -17.41 37.11
C GLY A 4 10.95 -16.13 36.49
N ALA A 5 11.82 -15.15 36.25
CA ALA A 5 11.49 -14.02 35.39
C ALA A 5 11.19 -14.59 33.99
N GLY A 6 9.96 -14.41 33.50
CA GLY A 6 9.62 -14.70 32.12
C GLY A 6 10.50 -13.88 31.15
N PRO A 7 10.62 -14.28 29.89
CA PRO A 7 11.46 -13.61 28.92
C PRO A 7 11.05 -12.14 28.79
N SER A 8 11.95 -11.24 29.14
CA SER A 8 11.77 -9.78 29.10
C SER A 8 12.12 -9.21 27.71
N GLY A 9 11.62 -9.84 26.65
CA GLY A 9 11.75 -9.37 25.26
C GLY A 9 10.39 -9.05 24.65
N PRO A 10 10.31 -8.25 23.58
CA PRO A 10 9.07 -8.06 22.86
C PRO A 10 8.51 -9.42 22.41
N VAL A 11 7.26 -9.70 22.72
CA VAL A 11 6.60 -10.95 22.33
C VAL A 11 6.31 -10.88 20.83
N ARG A 12 7.05 -11.64 20.03
CA ARG A 12 6.76 -11.78 18.61
C ARG A 12 5.54 -12.68 18.41
N PRO A 13 4.64 -12.34 17.46
CA PRO A 13 3.57 -13.24 17.07
C PRO A 13 4.12 -14.60 16.60
N ALA A 14 3.46 -15.70 16.98
CA ALA A 14 3.89 -17.04 16.55
C ALA A 14 3.36 -17.41 15.14
N ILE A 15 2.34 -16.70 14.64
CA ILE A 15 1.61 -17.03 13.43
C ILE A 15 1.74 -15.93 12.38
N HIS A 16 1.74 -14.66 12.79
CA HIS A 16 1.79 -13.52 11.88
C HIS A 16 3.23 -13.17 11.54
N TYR A 17 3.45 -12.72 10.28
CA TYR A 17 4.73 -12.15 9.89
C TYR A 17 5.07 -10.94 10.75
N SER A 18 6.31 -10.82 11.14
CA SER A 18 6.88 -9.62 11.74
C SER A 18 8.36 -9.51 11.37
N PRO A 19 8.87 -8.33 10.97
CA PRO A 19 10.26 -8.15 10.60
C PRO A 19 11.19 -8.39 11.77
N ALA A 20 12.46 -8.68 11.48
CA ALA A 20 13.45 -9.04 12.50
C ALA A 20 13.74 -7.88 13.48
N ALA A 21 13.85 -6.66 12.99
CA ALA A 21 14.38 -5.54 13.76
C ALA A 21 13.87 -4.15 13.33
N THR A 22 12.74 -4.08 12.57
CA THR A 22 12.22 -2.81 12.06
C THR A 22 10.77 -2.60 12.43
N TRP A 23 10.27 -1.36 12.30
CA TRP A 23 8.85 -1.04 12.37
C TRP A 23 8.07 -1.72 11.23
N LEU A 24 6.83 -2.09 11.49
CA LEU A 24 5.89 -2.58 10.51
C LEU A 24 4.50 -2.03 10.81
N ASN A 25 3.80 -1.52 9.77
CA ASN A 25 2.36 -1.24 9.80
C ASN A 25 1.69 -1.83 8.55
N ASP A 26 1.20 -1.03 7.61
CA ASP A 26 0.35 -1.48 6.51
C ASP A 26 1.00 -2.54 5.62
N PRO A 27 0.29 -3.63 5.30
CA PRO A 27 0.69 -4.52 4.21
C PRO A 27 0.51 -3.81 2.87
N ASN A 28 1.50 -3.90 2.01
CA ASN A 28 1.53 -3.28 0.69
C ASN A 28 1.83 -4.32 -0.38
N GLY A 29 1.44 -4.05 -1.61
CA GLY A 29 1.89 -4.77 -2.78
C GLY A 29 1.73 -6.29 -2.72
N LEU A 30 0.69 -6.80 -2.04
CA LEU A 30 0.43 -8.24 -1.93
C LEU A 30 0.24 -8.85 -3.32
N ILE A 31 1.09 -9.80 -3.71
CA ILE A 31 1.01 -10.45 -5.01
C ILE A 31 1.56 -11.88 -4.95
N PHE A 32 0.94 -12.79 -5.71
CA PHE A 32 1.51 -14.12 -5.99
C PHE A 32 2.20 -14.07 -7.35
N HIS A 33 3.51 -14.25 -7.34
CA HIS A 33 4.34 -14.19 -8.55
C HIS A 33 5.47 -15.20 -8.48
N ASN A 34 5.76 -15.89 -9.60
CA ASN A 34 6.82 -16.89 -9.69
C ASN A 34 6.78 -17.96 -8.58
N SER A 35 5.57 -18.46 -8.25
CA SER A 35 5.30 -19.46 -7.22
C SER A 35 5.63 -19.02 -5.78
N LEU A 36 5.76 -17.74 -5.54
CA LEU A 36 5.93 -17.14 -4.23
C LEU A 36 4.82 -16.11 -3.95
N TRP A 37 4.37 -16.05 -2.72
CA TRP A 37 3.63 -14.95 -2.18
C TRP A 37 4.61 -13.85 -1.78
N HIS A 38 4.42 -12.65 -2.29
CA HIS A 38 5.18 -11.47 -1.91
C HIS A 38 4.32 -10.61 -0.98
N LEU A 39 4.89 -10.23 0.13
CA LEU A 39 4.39 -9.24 1.07
C LEU A 39 5.38 -8.10 1.09
N TYR A 40 4.97 -6.94 0.60
CA TYR A 40 5.64 -5.69 0.92
C TYR A 40 4.89 -5.05 2.08
N TYR A 41 5.56 -4.16 2.81
CA TYR A 41 4.95 -3.56 4.00
C TYR A 41 5.62 -2.23 4.35
N GLN A 42 4.86 -1.34 4.92
CA GLN A 42 5.41 -0.11 5.49
C GLN A 42 6.42 -0.46 6.57
N THR A 43 7.65 0.02 6.40
CA THR A 43 8.73 -0.21 7.38
C THR A 43 9.51 1.07 7.64
N ASN A 44 10.04 1.19 8.86
CA ASN A 44 11.12 2.12 9.15
C ASN A 44 12.44 1.36 9.17
N PRO A 45 13.26 1.42 8.10
CA PRO A 45 14.52 0.68 8.05
C PRO A 45 15.56 1.16 9.08
N ARG A 46 15.28 2.28 9.76
CA ARG A 46 16.20 2.92 10.72
C ARG A 46 15.80 2.68 12.18
N GLY A 47 14.66 2.03 12.44
CA GLY A 47 14.20 1.86 13.83
C GLY A 47 12.87 1.16 14.02
N LEU A 48 12.43 1.17 15.29
CA LEU A 48 11.23 0.49 15.77
C LEU A 48 10.05 1.45 16.01
N THR A 49 10.13 2.67 15.51
CA THR A 49 9.06 3.67 15.61
C THR A 49 8.62 4.09 14.23
N TRP A 50 7.39 4.56 14.10
CA TRP A 50 6.86 5.12 12.86
C TRP A 50 7.73 6.29 12.38
N GLY A 51 7.95 6.39 11.07
CA GLY A 51 8.75 7.40 10.38
C GLY A 51 9.75 6.76 9.42
N ASN A 52 10.38 7.54 8.57
CA ASN A 52 11.31 7.08 7.52
C ASN A 52 10.71 5.98 6.64
N MET A 53 9.45 6.15 6.25
CA MET A 53 8.68 5.10 5.59
C MET A 53 9.31 4.65 4.28
N SER A 54 9.42 3.33 4.17
CA SER A 54 9.94 2.58 3.03
C SER A 54 9.11 1.31 2.87
N TRP A 55 9.24 0.59 1.77
CA TRP A 55 8.64 -0.73 1.62
C TRP A 55 9.65 -1.83 1.97
N GLY A 56 9.43 -2.51 3.11
CA GLY A 56 10.07 -3.79 3.41
C GLY A 56 9.55 -4.89 2.50
N HIS A 57 10.21 -6.04 2.48
CA HIS A 57 9.83 -7.16 1.62
C HIS A 57 10.01 -8.50 2.32
N ALA A 58 9.04 -9.36 2.20
CA ALA A 58 9.12 -10.76 2.58
C ALA A 58 8.44 -11.65 1.55
N THR A 59 8.90 -12.90 1.42
CA THR A 59 8.29 -13.91 0.55
C THR A 59 7.92 -15.16 1.30
N SER A 60 6.88 -15.86 0.81
CA SER A 60 6.44 -17.12 1.37
C SER A 60 5.95 -18.07 0.28
N PRO A 61 6.25 -19.39 0.37
CA PRO A 61 5.66 -20.39 -0.51
C PRO A 61 4.23 -20.77 -0.09
N ASP A 62 3.80 -20.49 1.15
CA ASP A 62 2.60 -21.06 1.75
C ASP A 62 1.81 -20.11 2.66
N LEU A 63 2.18 -18.81 2.72
CA LEU A 63 1.63 -17.79 3.59
C LEU A 63 1.85 -18.01 5.11
N ALA A 64 2.59 -19.03 5.49
CA ALA A 64 2.89 -19.38 6.88
C ALA A 64 4.38 -19.21 7.19
N HIS A 65 5.24 -19.61 6.28
CA HIS A 65 6.68 -19.54 6.43
C HIS A 65 7.25 -18.41 5.56
N TRP A 66 7.75 -17.38 6.21
CA TRP A 66 8.20 -16.15 5.56
C TRP A 66 9.71 -16.01 5.59
N THR A 67 10.27 -15.55 4.49
CA THR A 67 11.67 -15.13 4.36
C THR A 67 11.71 -13.64 4.17
N GLU A 68 12.36 -12.92 5.10
CA GLU A 68 12.60 -11.49 5.02
C GLU A 68 13.74 -11.17 4.04
N HIS A 69 13.58 -10.10 3.28
CA HIS A 69 14.54 -9.61 2.27
C HIS A 69 14.97 -8.18 2.58
N GLU A 70 15.88 -7.66 1.78
CA GLU A 70 16.26 -6.25 1.80
C GLU A 70 15.05 -5.34 1.48
N THR A 71 15.13 -4.08 1.92
CA THR A 71 14.11 -3.06 1.62
C THR A 71 13.92 -2.94 0.11
N ALA A 72 12.69 -3.14 -0.37
CA ALA A 72 12.38 -3.17 -1.80
C ALA A 72 12.34 -1.77 -2.42
N ILE A 73 11.67 -0.82 -1.76
CA ILE A 73 11.57 0.58 -2.21
C ILE A 73 11.96 1.47 -1.03
N SER A 74 13.11 2.10 -1.13
CA SER A 74 13.64 2.95 -0.05
C SER A 74 13.22 4.40 -0.17
N LEU A 75 12.95 5.03 0.98
CA LEU A 75 12.90 6.48 1.06
C LEU A 75 14.21 7.10 0.57
N ASP A 76 14.13 8.35 0.16
CA ASP A 76 15.32 9.18 -0.13
C ASP A 76 15.16 10.60 0.46
N GLU A 77 16.02 11.52 0.06
CA GLU A 77 15.97 12.91 0.55
C GLU A 77 14.73 13.68 0.07
N SER A 78 14.06 13.19 -0.98
CA SER A 78 12.92 13.88 -1.62
C SER A 78 11.56 13.32 -1.20
N GLU A 79 11.50 12.06 -0.74
CA GLU A 79 10.23 11.41 -0.42
C GLU A 79 10.35 10.27 0.59
N GLU A 80 9.30 10.06 1.36
CA GLU A 80 8.98 8.81 2.03
C GLU A 80 8.01 7.99 1.17
N ILE A 81 8.10 6.67 1.28
CA ILE A 81 7.31 5.72 0.49
C ILE A 81 6.15 5.25 1.33
N PHE A 82 4.97 5.85 1.14
CA PHE A 82 3.75 5.47 1.84
C PHE A 82 3.04 4.30 1.17
N SER A 83 1.87 3.94 1.69
CA SER A 83 1.14 2.74 1.27
C SER A 83 0.72 2.75 -0.18
N GLY A 84 0.45 1.54 -0.69
CA GLY A 84 0.06 1.32 -2.08
C GLY A 84 -0.08 -0.16 -2.43
N SER A 85 -0.10 -0.45 -3.72
CA SER A 85 -0.37 -1.79 -4.27
C SER A 85 0.64 -2.20 -5.35
N MET A 86 0.55 -3.47 -5.77
CA MET A 86 1.41 -4.07 -6.79
C MET A 86 0.56 -4.72 -7.87
N VAL A 87 0.98 -4.58 -9.11
CA VAL A 87 0.41 -5.32 -10.25
C VAL A 87 1.52 -5.97 -11.07
N CYS A 88 1.19 -7.07 -11.76
CA CYS A 88 2.01 -7.62 -12.83
C CYS A 88 1.52 -7.06 -14.16
N ASP A 89 2.37 -6.32 -14.85
CA ASP A 89 2.07 -5.81 -16.19
C ASP A 89 2.46 -6.84 -17.24
N GLU A 90 1.59 -7.85 -17.42
CA GLU A 90 1.84 -8.96 -18.33
C GLU A 90 2.04 -8.52 -19.79
N THR A 91 1.43 -7.42 -20.19
CA THR A 91 1.48 -6.91 -21.56
C THR A 91 2.61 -5.91 -21.82
N GLY A 92 3.22 -5.37 -20.77
CA GLY A 92 4.21 -4.31 -20.85
C GLY A 92 3.60 -2.95 -21.19
N SER A 93 2.33 -2.74 -20.84
CA SER A 93 1.60 -1.49 -21.14
C SER A 93 2.26 -0.27 -20.51
N ALA A 94 2.86 -0.43 -19.34
CA ALA A 94 3.61 0.62 -18.65
C ALA A 94 5.01 0.91 -19.28
N GLY A 95 5.44 0.13 -20.28
CA GLY A 95 6.71 0.33 -20.98
C GLY A 95 7.94 -0.08 -20.17
N PHE A 96 7.77 -0.88 -19.09
CA PHE A 96 8.88 -1.43 -18.29
C PHE A 96 9.26 -2.85 -18.69
N GLY A 97 8.56 -3.42 -19.69
CA GLY A 97 8.70 -4.78 -20.17
C GLY A 97 7.53 -5.66 -19.73
N ALA A 98 7.20 -6.65 -20.59
CA ALA A 98 6.13 -7.58 -20.30
C ALA A 98 6.49 -8.46 -19.09
N GLY A 99 5.55 -8.60 -18.15
CA GLY A 99 5.75 -9.33 -16.90
C GLY A 99 6.46 -8.54 -15.80
N ALA A 100 6.74 -7.26 -16.01
CA ALA A 100 7.28 -6.41 -14.96
C ALA A 100 6.28 -6.30 -13.78
N LEU A 101 6.79 -6.38 -12.56
CA LEU A 101 6.03 -5.98 -11.39
C LEU A 101 6.08 -4.46 -11.25
N VAL A 102 4.92 -3.83 -11.13
CA VAL A 102 4.80 -2.37 -10.99
C VAL A 102 4.15 -2.06 -9.66
N ALA A 103 4.90 -1.40 -8.79
CA ALA A 103 4.39 -0.83 -7.55
C ALA A 103 3.79 0.54 -7.83
N ILE A 104 2.60 0.77 -7.33
CA ILE A 104 1.95 2.07 -7.30
C ILE A 104 1.87 2.45 -5.83
N TYR A 105 2.51 3.55 -5.43
CA TYR A 105 2.63 3.95 -4.04
C TYR A 105 2.38 5.44 -3.86
N THR A 106 2.08 5.84 -2.64
CA THR A 106 2.00 7.26 -2.30
C THR A 106 3.40 7.81 -1.99
N SER A 107 3.84 8.76 -2.80
CA SER A 107 5.02 9.57 -2.54
C SER A 107 4.63 10.66 -1.56
N HIS A 108 5.14 10.60 -0.33
CA HIS A 108 4.92 11.61 0.71
C HIS A 108 6.12 12.54 0.76
N ARG A 109 5.88 13.84 0.59
CA ARG A 109 6.92 14.88 0.55
C ARG A 109 6.61 16.00 1.52
N GLY A 110 7.68 16.62 2.02
CA GLY A 110 7.55 17.76 2.93
C GLY A 110 7.34 17.36 4.38
N THR A 111 7.06 18.37 5.19
CA THR A 111 6.76 18.25 6.62
C THR A 111 5.66 19.23 6.98
N PRO A 112 5.01 19.10 8.15
CA PRO A 112 3.99 20.08 8.57
C PRO A 112 4.46 21.54 8.55
N ASP A 113 5.77 21.78 8.76
CA ASP A 113 6.33 23.14 8.80
C ASP A 113 6.54 23.75 7.40
N VAL A 114 6.76 22.95 6.36
CA VAL A 114 7.02 23.41 4.98
C VAL A 114 5.91 23.06 4.00
N GLY A 115 4.86 22.40 4.49
CA GLY A 115 3.76 21.86 3.70
C GLY A 115 3.98 20.40 3.32
N VAL A 116 2.93 19.60 3.48
CA VAL A 116 2.87 18.18 3.07
C VAL A 116 2.25 18.11 1.69
N HIS A 117 2.79 17.21 0.86
CA HIS A 117 2.26 16.91 -0.46
C HIS A 117 2.29 15.41 -0.70
N GLN A 118 1.15 14.83 -1.07
CA GLN A 118 0.99 13.39 -1.35
C GLN A 118 0.53 13.19 -2.79
N THR A 119 1.29 12.39 -3.53
CA THR A 119 1.04 12.09 -4.95
C THR A 119 1.19 10.60 -5.20
N GLN A 120 0.67 10.09 -6.32
CA GLN A 120 0.88 8.71 -6.68
C GLN A 120 2.10 8.57 -7.59
N ALA A 121 2.94 7.59 -7.28
CA ALA A 121 4.20 7.33 -7.94
C ALA A 121 4.36 5.85 -8.30
N LEU A 122 5.25 5.55 -9.25
CA LEU A 122 5.56 4.21 -9.70
C LEU A 122 7.00 3.82 -9.36
N ALA A 123 7.17 2.54 -9.01
CA ALA A 123 8.43 1.83 -9.11
C ALA A 123 8.21 0.49 -9.81
N TRP A 124 9.21 -0.02 -10.50
CA TRP A 124 9.09 -1.24 -11.30
C TRP A 124 10.26 -2.19 -11.08
N SER A 125 10.00 -3.50 -11.27
CA SER A 125 10.94 -4.59 -11.12
C SER A 125 10.83 -5.55 -12.30
N THR A 126 11.98 -6.05 -12.78
CA THR A 126 12.08 -7.13 -13.78
C THR A 126 12.83 -8.35 -13.27
N ASP A 127 13.19 -8.38 -12.00
CA ASP A 127 13.89 -9.49 -11.36
C ASP A 127 12.96 -10.34 -10.46
N GLY A 128 11.65 -10.20 -10.64
CA GLY A 128 10.64 -10.93 -9.88
C GLY A 128 10.25 -10.26 -8.56
N GLY A 129 10.49 -8.96 -8.41
CA GLY A 129 10.04 -8.18 -7.26
C GLY A 129 11.05 -8.04 -6.12
N PHE A 130 12.33 -8.34 -6.38
CA PHE A 130 13.37 -8.22 -5.36
C PHE A 130 14.04 -6.85 -5.37
N THR A 131 14.20 -6.23 -6.55
CA THR A 131 14.72 -4.86 -6.65
C THR A 131 13.79 -3.98 -7.49
N PHE A 132 13.65 -2.72 -7.10
CA PHE A 132 12.77 -1.76 -7.76
C PHE A 132 13.52 -0.52 -8.22
N HIS A 133 13.11 0.00 -9.36
CA HIS A 133 13.55 1.26 -9.92
C HIS A 133 12.40 2.27 -9.89
N LYS A 134 12.58 3.40 -9.20
CA LYS A 134 11.59 4.48 -9.23
C LYS A 134 11.46 5.04 -10.66
N PHE A 135 10.24 5.26 -11.10
CA PHE A 135 10.00 5.81 -12.43
C PHE A 135 10.46 7.27 -12.51
N ALA A 136 11.27 7.59 -13.52
CA ALA A 136 11.82 8.94 -13.67
C ALA A 136 10.77 10.02 -14.00
N GLY A 137 9.58 9.61 -14.46
CA GLY A 137 8.44 10.49 -14.75
C GLY A 137 7.47 10.68 -13.58
N ASN A 138 7.84 10.24 -12.36
CA ASN A 138 7.01 10.49 -11.18
C ASN A 138 6.89 11.98 -10.84
N PRO A 139 5.74 12.42 -10.26
CA PRO A 139 4.55 11.63 -9.98
C PRO A 139 3.73 11.32 -11.23
N VAL A 140 2.96 10.21 -11.22
CA VAL A 140 2.03 9.86 -12.30
C VAL A 140 0.61 10.37 -12.06
N LEU A 141 0.31 10.76 -10.83
CA LEU A 141 -0.98 11.38 -10.49
C LEU A 141 -0.80 12.32 -9.30
N ASP A 142 -1.24 13.55 -9.48
CA ASP A 142 -1.16 14.63 -8.50
C ASP A 142 -2.51 15.35 -8.45
N ARG A 143 -3.02 15.59 -7.24
CA ARG A 143 -4.26 16.32 -6.98
C ARG A 143 -4.02 17.63 -6.21
N ASP A 144 -2.75 18.03 -6.06
CA ASP A 144 -2.35 19.18 -5.24
C ASP A 144 -2.86 19.07 -3.79
N SER A 145 -2.70 17.88 -3.20
CA SER A 145 -3.27 17.52 -1.91
C SER A 145 -2.20 17.07 -0.91
N ALA A 146 -2.44 17.38 0.36
CA ALA A 146 -1.64 16.87 1.48
C ALA A 146 -2.08 15.47 1.94
N ASP A 147 -3.23 14.99 1.48
CA ASP A 147 -3.92 13.81 2.03
C ASP A 147 -4.41 12.83 0.95
N PHE A 148 -3.87 12.91 -0.26
CA PHE A 148 -4.19 12.00 -1.37
C PHE A 148 -3.32 10.76 -1.34
N ARG A 149 -3.86 9.60 -0.88
CA ARG A 149 -3.06 8.40 -0.60
C ARG A 149 -3.73 7.06 -0.86
N ASP A 150 -2.94 6.00 -0.61
CA ASP A 150 -3.30 4.58 -0.53
C ASP A 150 -3.89 4.02 -1.83
N PRO A 151 -3.14 4.09 -2.96
CA PRO A 151 -3.64 3.63 -4.25
C PRO A 151 -3.75 2.11 -4.29
N LYS A 152 -4.95 1.60 -4.57
CA LYS A 152 -5.18 0.21 -4.95
C LYS A 152 -5.44 0.13 -6.44
N VAL A 153 -4.55 -0.55 -7.15
CA VAL A 153 -4.63 -0.74 -8.61
C VAL A 153 -4.92 -2.19 -8.95
N PHE A 154 -5.77 -2.40 -9.95
CA PHE A 154 -6.11 -3.71 -10.48
C PHE A 154 -6.50 -3.64 -11.95
N ARG A 155 -6.45 -4.79 -12.65
CA ARG A 155 -6.89 -4.88 -14.03
C ARG A 155 -8.39 -5.14 -14.11
N HIS A 156 -9.11 -4.37 -14.94
CA HIS A 156 -10.51 -4.60 -15.26
C HIS A 156 -10.73 -4.47 -16.78
N GLY A 157 -11.04 -5.59 -17.42
CA GLY A 157 -11.06 -5.65 -18.89
C GLY A 157 -9.70 -5.33 -19.48
N ASP A 158 -9.66 -4.36 -20.36
CA ASP A 158 -8.45 -3.88 -21.03
C ASP A 158 -7.82 -2.61 -20.42
N ARG A 159 -8.36 -2.13 -19.31
CA ARG A 159 -7.84 -0.96 -18.58
C ARG A 159 -7.37 -1.31 -17.15
N TRP A 160 -6.47 -0.51 -16.64
CA TRP A 160 -6.13 -0.43 -15.23
C TRP A 160 -7.11 0.47 -14.51
N LEU A 161 -7.58 0.06 -13.33
CA LEU A 161 -8.38 0.89 -12.43
C LEU A 161 -7.59 1.15 -11.16
N MET A 162 -7.73 2.34 -10.61
CA MET A 162 -7.15 2.73 -9.32
C MET A 162 -8.24 3.36 -8.45
N VAL A 163 -8.38 2.87 -7.22
CA VAL A 163 -9.05 3.61 -6.16
C VAL A 163 -7.99 4.17 -5.20
N ALA A 164 -8.18 5.40 -4.76
CA ALA A 164 -7.37 6.07 -3.75
C ALA A 164 -8.26 7.00 -2.91
N VAL A 165 -7.73 7.60 -1.86
CA VAL A 165 -8.52 8.46 -0.98
C VAL A 165 -7.94 9.87 -0.86
N GLU A 166 -8.82 10.88 -0.81
CA GLU A 166 -8.59 12.14 -0.11
C GLU A 166 -9.00 11.91 1.34
N ALA A 167 -8.03 11.57 2.15
CA ALA A 167 -8.28 10.92 3.44
C ALA A 167 -9.04 11.80 4.43
N VAL A 168 -8.67 13.06 4.56
CA VAL A 168 -9.30 14.01 5.50
C VAL A 168 -10.64 14.50 4.96
N GLU A 169 -10.78 14.61 3.64
CA GLU A 169 -12.04 15.02 3.00
C GLU A 169 -13.07 13.89 2.93
N ASN A 170 -12.70 12.66 3.26
CA ASN A 170 -13.51 11.45 3.17
C ASN A 170 -14.08 11.23 1.75
N VAL A 171 -13.18 11.21 0.77
CA VAL A 171 -13.51 10.95 -0.62
C VAL A 171 -12.71 9.77 -1.13
N VAL A 172 -13.38 8.78 -1.71
CA VAL A 172 -12.75 7.78 -2.56
C VAL A 172 -12.80 8.27 -3.99
N VAL A 173 -11.67 8.24 -4.68
CA VAL A 173 -11.55 8.59 -6.10
C VAL A 173 -11.27 7.34 -6.92
N LEU A 174 -11.94 7.22 -8.07
CA LEU A 174 -11.74 6.13 -9.03
C LEU A 174 -11.16 6.70 -10.32
N TYR A 175 -10.03 6.14 -10.72
CA TYR A 175 -9.33 6.47 -11.97
C TYR A 175 -9.22 5.26 -12.87
N ALA A 176 -9.03 5.52 -14.18
CA ALA A 176 -8.66 4.51 -15.15
C ALA A 176 -7.42 4.93 -15.95
N SER A 177 -6.66 3.92 -16.40
CA SER A 177 -5.44 4.10 -17.20
C SER A 177 -5.28 2.96 -18.20
N ASP A 178 -4.66 3.25 -19.33
CA ASP A 178 -4.27 2.23 -20.31
C ASP A 178 -2.82 1.75 -20.08
N ASP A 179 -1.99 2.57 -19.39
CA ASP A 179 -0.53 2.41 -19.32
C ASP A 179 0.07 2.58 -17.91
N LEU A 180 -0.73 2.72 -16.86
CA LEU A 180 -0.33 3.01 -15.46
C LEU A 180 0.32 4.39 -15.25
N ARG A 181 0.53 5.18 -16.29
CA ARG A 181 1.23 6.47 -16.25
C ARG A 181 0.30 7.67 -16.36
N GLU A 182 -0.67 7.56 -17.26
CA GLU A 182 -1.68 8.58 -17.50
C GLU A 182 -3.01 8.11 -16.93
N TRP A 183 -3.64 8.92 -16.09
CA TRP A 183 -4.84 8.55 -15.35
C TRP A 183 -6.01 9.50 -15.63
N GLU A 184 -7.15 8.94 -15.98
CA GLU A 184 -8.42 9.62 -16.19
C GLU A 184 -9.32 9.45 -14.97
N LEU A 185 -9.81 10.54 -14.38
CA LEU A 185 -10.78 10.50 -13.29
C LEU A 185 -12.14 10.00 -13.83
N LEU A 186 -12.63 8.90 -13.24
CA LEU A 186 -13.94 8.34 -13.60
C LEU A 186 -15.05 8.81 -12.65
N SER A 187 -14.79 8.77 -11.34
CA SER A 187 -15.81 9.15 -10.34
C SER A 187 -15.20 9.44 -8.98
N GLU A 188 -16.00 10.08 -8.14
CA GLU A 188 -15.75 10.29 -6.72
C GLU A 188 -16.90 9.70 -5.90
N PHE A 189 -16.59 9.07 -4.78
CA PHE A 189 -17.55 8.55 -3.83
C PHE A 189 -17.40 9.23 -2.48
N ARG A 190 -18.54 9.62 -1.90
CA ARG A 190 -18.64 10.21 -0.55
C ARG A 190 -19.82 9.60 0.17
N ASP A 191 -19.69 9.29 1.44
CA ASP A 191 -20.79 8.89 2.30
C ASP A 191 -20.81 9.76 3.56
N PRO A 192 -21.67 10.77 3.63
CA PRO A 192 -21.78 11.62 4.82
C PRO A 192 -22.18 10.87 6.10
N ALA A 193 -22.78 9.68 5.97
CA ALA A 193 -23.15 8.86 7.13
C ALA A 193 -21.95 8.09 7.70
N ALA A 194 -20.89 7.93 6.92
CA ALA A 194 -19.64 7.28 7.31
C ALA A 194 -18.50 8.30 7.54
N ALA A 195 -18.82 9.58 7.77
CA ALA A 195 -17.82 10.61 8.03
C ALA A 195 -16.97 10.28 9.27
N ALA A 196 -15.66 10.41 9.13
CA ALA A 196 -14.68 10.13 10.17
C ALA A 196 -13.50 11.10 10.04
N PRO A 197 -12.61 11.20 11.02
CA PRO A 197 -11.41 12.03 10.90
C PRO A 197 -10.57 11.70 9.66
N THR A 198 -10.41 10.41 9.34
CA THR A 198 -9.72 9.98 8.13
C THR A 198 -10.30 8.69 7.57
N TRP A 199 -10.30 8.60 6.23
CA TRP A 199 -10.47 7.35 5.47
C TRP A 199 -9.12 6.94 4.90
N GLU A 200 -8.79 5.63 4.98
CA GLU A 200 -7.51 5.11 4.51
C GLU A 200 -7.68 3.74 3.85
N CYS A 201 -6.66 3.31 3.11
CA CYS A 201 -6.51 1.97 2.56
C CYS A 201 -7.77 1.45 1.82
N PRO A 202 -8.26 2.15 0.78
CA PRO A 202 -9.39 1.68 0.00
C PRO A 202 -9.01 0.39 -0.74
N ASP A 203 -9.95 -0.58 -0.78
CA ASP A 203 -9.85 -1.73 -1.68
C ASP A 203 -11.18 -1.93 -2.41
N LEU A 204 -11.12 -2.19 -3.71
CA LEU A 204 -12.29 -2.41 -4.57
C LEU A 204 -12.13 -3.74 -5.31
N PHE A 205 -13.05 -4.65 -5.09
CA PHE A 205 -12.99 -5.99 -5.70
C PHE A 205 -14.38 -6.56 -5.96
N PRO A 206 -14.50 -7.47 -6.95
CA PRO A 206 -15.78 -8.12 -7.24
C PRO A 206 -15.99 -9.33 -6.32
N LEU A 207 -17.23 -9.51 -5.89
CA LEU A 207 -17.77 -10.73 -5.34
C LEU A 207 -18.90 -11.25 -6.21
N PHE A 208 -19.28 -12.52 -6.05
CA PHE A 208 -20.45 -13.10 -6.70
C PHE A 208 -21.52 -13.35 -5.63
N ASP A 209 -22.74 -12.89 -5.90
CA ASP A 209 -23.89 -13.22 -5.08
C ASP A 209 -24.36 -14.68 -5.30
N ALA A 210 -25.43 -15.08 -4.61
CA ALA A 210 -25.97 -16.43 -4.70
C ALA A 210 -26.48 -16.79 -6.10
N ASP A 211 -26.84 -15.81 -6.91
CA ASP A 211 -27.34 -15.96 -8.27
C ASP A 211 -26.23 -15.88 -9.33
N GLY A 212 -24.98 -15.69 -8.90
CA GLY A 212 -23.80 -15.54 -9.75
C GLY A 212 -23.66 -14.13 -10.36
N THR A 213 -24.41 -13.14 -9.88
CA THR A 213 -24.27 -11.75 -10.31
C THR A 213 -23.04 -11.11 -9.65
N THR A 214 -22.27 -10.39 -10.44
CA THR A 214 -21.11 -9.66 -9.91
C THR A 214 -21.55 -8.45 -9.08
N VAL A 215 -21.09 -8.40 -7.82
CA VAL A 215 -21.30 -7.26 -6.92
C VAL A 215 -19.92 -6.69 -6.58
N TRP A 216 -19.72 -5.41 -6.84
CA TRP A 216 -18.50 -4.71 -6.45
C TRP A 216 -18.56 -4.28 -5.00
N VAL A 217 -17.52 -4.56 -4.25
CA VAL A 217 -17.37 -4.24 -2.82
C VAL A 217 -16.23 -3.26 -2.66
N LEU A 218 -16.54 -2.10 -2.09
CA LEU A 218 -15.54 -1.12 -1.63
C LEU A 218 -15.37 -1.28 -0.11
N ILE A 219 -14.14 -1.49 0.32
CA ILE A 219 -13.74 -1.52 1.74
C ILE A 219 -12.87 -0.31 2.02
N LEU A 220 -13.03 0.26 3.20
CA LEU A 220 -12.26 1.39 3.71
C LEU A 220 -11.84 1.13 5.15
N SER A 221 -10.65 1.53 5.52
CA SER A 221 -10.27 1.75 6.90
C SER A 221 -10.81 3.12 7.35
N VAL A 222 -11.52 3.12 8.46
CA VAL A 222 -12.08 4.34 9.04
C VAL A 222 -11.40 4.55 10.39
N ASN A 223 -10.61 5.62 10.52
CA ASN A 223 -9.96 5.96 11.78
C ASN A 223 -10.90 6.86 12.59
N PRO A 224 -11.64 6.33 13.59
CA PRO A 224 -12.41 7.14 14.51
C PRO A 224 -11.44 7.91 15.43
N GLU A 225 -11.91 9.03 15.99
CA GLU A 225 -11.24 9.59 17.17
C GLU A 225 -11.10 8.51 18.24
N ALA A 226 -9.90 8.42 18.84
CA ALA A 226 -9.65 7.43 19.88
C ALA A 226 -10.72 7.52 20.96
N LEU A 227 -11.53 6.47 21.09
CA LEU A 227 -12.52 6.39 22.16
C LEU A 227 -11.77 6.37 23.51
N THR A 228 -12.17 7.23 24.44
CA THR A 228 -11.56 7.29 25.78
C THR A 228 -11.61 5.90 26.41
N GLY A 229 -10.46 5.23 26.55
CA GLY A 229 -10.35 3.89 27.11
C GLY A 229 -10.42 2.73 26.12
N GLY A 230 -10.47 2.99 24.82
CA GLY A 230 -10.38 1.99 23.76
C GLY A 230 -8.98 1.91 23.17
N SER A 231 -8.41 0.72 23.07
CA SER A 231 -7.34 0.42 22.13
C SER A 231 -8.04 0.12 20.80
N GLY A 232 -8.54 1.15 20.13
CA GLY A 232 -9.12 0.97 18.83
C GLY A 232 -8.09 1.14 17.75
N THR A 233 -7.95 0.22 16.89
CA THR A 233 -7.63 0.36 15.48
C THR A 233 -8.75 -0.30 14.74
#